data_3f5543cb5e0cd0efc1d49fac7669e77b
#
_entry.id   3f5543cb5e0cd0efc1d49fac7669e77b
#
_cell.length_a   1.000
_cell.length_b   1.000
_cell.length_c   1.000
_cell.angle_alpha   90.00
_cell.angle_beta   90.00
_cell.angle_gamma   90.00
#
_symmetry.space_group_name_H-M   'P 1'
#
loop_
_entity.id
_entity.type
_entity.pdbx_description
1 polymer ?
#
loop_
_entity_poly.entity_id
_entity_poly.type
_entity_poly.pdbx_seq_one_letter_code
_entity_poly.pdbx_strand_id
1 'polypeptide(L)'
;MILDTLINSVVVIVVSMFLLWVLSVLKNNASIVDIFWGLGFVIVAWASAINADQVSVLGRVVLALVSLWGLRLSIYLGIRNHGKPEDFRYVAMRKHYGSKFPIISLFTVFLLQGAIMMIVSLPVQIALSDASTSLSIVSYAGIGLFALGIFFEAVGDWQLAQFKRNPQNAGQVMQTGLWKYTRHPNYFGDTCVWWGIGIVALGASFGWIGLFGSLLMNFFLVRVSGVPMLERSMSKRRPGYDEYKRRTSSFVPRPPKK
;
A
#
# COMPACT_ATOMS: atom_id res chain seq x y z
N MET A 1 -2.04 -1.03 -27.57
CA MET A 1 -1.66 -0.09 -26.43
C MET A 1 -2.09 -0.62 -25.08
N ILE A 2 -3.38 -0.61 -24.66
CA ILE A 2 -3.73 -1.06 -23.30
C ILE A 2 -3.40 -2.54 -23.04
N LEU A 3 -3.66 -3.43 -23.99
CA LEU A 3 -3.36 -4.86 -23.85
C LEU A 3 -1.86 -5.10 -23.71
N ASP A 4 -1.05 -4.42 -24.48
CA ASP A 4 0.42 -4.54 -24.42
C ASP A 4 0.95 -4.04 -23.08
N THR A 5 0.39 -2.92 -22.55
CA THR A 5 0.70 -2.41 -21.21
C THR A 5 0.34 -3.43 -20.13
N LEU A 6 -0.84 -4.08 -20.23
CA LEU A 6 -1.26 -5.10 -19.27
C LEU A 6 -0.36 -6.34 -19.32
N ILE A 7 -0.03 -6.83 -20.52
CA ILE A 7 0.87 -7.99 -20.71
C ILE A 7 2.26 -7.66 -20.15
N ASN A 8 2.81 -6.50 -20.49
CA ASN A 8 4.10 -6.06 -19.96
C ASN A 8 4.08 -5.97 -18.42
N SER A 9 3.01 -5.42 -17.85
CA SER A 9 2.85 -5.34 -16.39
C SER A 9 2.82 -6.73 -15.74
N VAL A 10 2.11 -7.69 -16.33
CA VAL A 10 2.11 -9.09 -15.84
C VAL A 10 3.51 -9.66 -15.83
N VAL A 11 4.26 -9.52 -16.94
CA VAL A 11 5.64 -10.01 -17.04
C VAL A 11 6.53 -9.37 -15.98
N VAL A 12 6.48 -8.05 -15.85
CA VAL A 12 7.28 -7.29 -14.87
C VAL A 12 6.95 -7.71 -13.44
N ILE A 13 5.68 -7.86 -13.11
CA ILE A 13 5.24 -8.29 -11.77
C ILE A 13 5.72 -9.73 -11.49
N VAL A 14 5.48 -10.66 -12.41
CA VAL A 14 5.84 -12.07 -12.22
C VAL A 14 7.35 -12.21 -12.05
N VAL A 15 8.15 -11.57 -12.91
CA VAL A 15 9.61 -11.59 -12.82
C VAL A 15 10.07 -10.97 -11.49
N SER A 16 9.55 -9.81 -11.13
CA SER A 16 9.91 -9.13 -9.87
C SER A 16 9.57 -9.97 -8.65
N MET A 17 8.37 -10.56 -8.60
CA MET A 17 7.94 -11.41 -7.49
C MET A 17 8.72 -12.72 -7.41
N PHE A 18 9.09 -13.30 -8.55
CA PHE A 18 9.94 -14.49 -8.59
C PHE A 18 11.35 -14.20 -8.07
N LEU A 19 11.98 -13.11 -8.55
CA LEU A 19 13.32 -12.71 -8.07
C LEU A 19 13.30 -12.38 -6.57
N LEU A 20 12.25 -11.70 -6.11
CA LEU A 20 12.06 -11.39 -4.70
C LEU A 20 11.85 -12.66 -3.85
N TRP A 21 11.12 -13.63 -4.37
CA TRP A 21 10.97 -14.94 -3.75
C TRP A 21 12.32 -15.66 -3.61
N VAL A 22 13.12 -15.73 -4.68
CA VAL A 22 14.47 -16.32 -4.64
C VAL A 22 15.30 -15.63 -3.54
N LEU A 23 15.29 -14.29 -3.51
CA LEU A 23 16.00 -13.51 -2.49
C LEU A 23 15.47 -13.81 -1.07
N SER A 24 14.16 -14.00 -0.92
CA SER A 24 13.55 -14.35 0.38
C SER A 24 13.98 -15.71 0.89
N VAL A 25 14.13 -16.69 0.00
CA VAL A 25 14.62 -18.02 0.32
C VAL A 25 16.10 -17.95 0.75
N LEU A 26 16.93 -17.24 -0.03
CA LEU A 26 18.36 -17.07 0.28
C LEU A 26 18.58 -16.34 1.61
N LYS A 27 17.78 -15.31 1.90
CA LYS A 27 17.85 -14.55 3.16
C LYS A 27 17.09 -15.20 4.33
N ASN A 28 16.35 -16.26 4.05
CA ASN A 28 15.45 -16.90 5.02
C ASN A 28 14.46 -15.90 5.67
N ASN A 29 13.97 -14.93 4.88
CA ASN A 29 13.11 -13.85 5.34
C ASN A 29 12.11 -13.43 4.24
N ALA A 30 10.84 -13.79 4.39
CA ALA A 30 9.79 -13.44 3.45
C ALA A 30 9.26 -12.00 3.64
N SER A 31 9.57 -11.34 4.78
CA SER A 31 9.09 -9.96 5.05
C SER A 31 9.65 -8.91 4.07
N ILE A 32 10.64 -9.26 3.26
CA ILE A 32 11.16 -8.36 2.22
C ILE A 32 10.09 -7.97 1.21
N VAL A 33 9.06 -8.81 1.02
CA VAL A 33 7.93 -8.52 0.12
C VAL A 33 7.13 -7.31 0.60
N ASP A 34 6.98 -7.12 1.92
CA ASP A 34 6.28 -5.96 2.48
C ASP A 34 7.02 -4.66 2.18
N ILE A 35 8.37 -4.67 2.20
CA ILE A 35 9.20 -3.51 1.84
C ILE A 35 9.10 -3.23 0.34
N PHE A 36 9.07 -4.27 -0.47
CA PHE A 36 8.98 -4.18 -1.93
C PHE A 36 7.61 -3.70 -2.40
N TRP A 37 6.56 -3.82 -1.58
CA TRP A 37 5.18 -3.54 -1.99
C TRP A 37 5.02 -2.20 -2.71
N GLY A 38 5.45 -1.09 -2.11
CA GLY A 38 5.40 0.23 -2.74
C GLY A 38 6.28 0.34 -3.99
N LEU A 39 7.51 -0.19 -3.92
CA LEU A 39 8.45 -0.19 -5.05
C LEU A 39 7.92 -0.98 -6.25
N GLY A 40 7.19 -2.07 -6.01
CA GLY A 40 6.59 -2.86 -7.08
C GLY A 40 5.63 -2.05 -7.94
N PHE A 41 4.79 -1.20 -7.34
CA PHE A 41 3.92 -0.28 -8.10
C PHE A 41 4.70 0.78 -8.88
N VAL A 42 5.80 1.26 -8.33
CA VAL A 42 6.71 2.19 -9.03
C VAL A 42 7.31 1.51 -10.26
N ILE A 43 7.80 0.28 -10.11
CA ILE A 43 8.37 -0.49 -11.22
C ILE A 43 7.33 -0.73 -12.31
N VAL A 44 6.10 -1.13 -11.95
CA VAL A 44 5.00 -1.30 -12.92
C VAL A 44 4.70 0.00 -13.66
N ALA A 45 4.62 1.12 -12.94
CA ALA A 45 4.33 2.42 -13.53
C ALA A 45 5.43 2.86 -14.51
N TRP A 46 6.71 2.75 -14.13
CA TRP A 46 7.81 3.10 -15.00
C TRP A 46 7.95 2.15 -16.19
N ALA A 47 7.76 0.85 -15.99
CA ALA A 47 7.75 -0.11 -17.10
C ALA A 47 6.62 0.19 -18.10
N SER A 48 5.43 0.57 -17.62
CA SER A 48 4.33 1.00 -18.48
C SER A 48 4.64 2.29 -19.23
N ALA A 49 5.28 3.27 -18.58
CA ALA A 49 5.66 4.54 -19.20
C ALA A 49 6.75 4.39 -20.25
N ILE A 50 7.76 3.54 -20.01
CA ILE A 50 8.88 3.29 -20.95
C ILE A 50 8.39 2.58 -22.22
N ASN A 51 7.38 1.71 -22.10
CA ASN A 51 6.82 0.97 -23.22
C ASN A 51 5.67 1.73 -23.94
N ALA A 52 5.31 2.91 -23.48
CA ALA A 52 4.32 3.75 -24.16
C ALA A 52 5.00 4.60 -25.24
N ASP A 53 4.40 4.70 -26.44
CA ASP A 53 4.90 5.56 -27.52
C ASP A 53 4.95 7.04 -27.09
N GLN A 54 3.94 7.46 -26.34
CA GLN A 54 3.84 8.78 -25.73
C GLN A 54 3.15 8.69 -24.37
N VAL A 55 3.66 9.44 -23.40
CA VAL A 55 3.03 9.58 -22.07
C VAL A 55 2.31 10.92 -22.01
N SER A 56 0.98 10.88 -21.90
CA SER A 56 0.12 12.07 -21.78
C SER A 56 0.44 12.90 -20.54
N VAL A 57 -0.10 14.12 -20.44
CA VAL A 57 0.02 14.96 -19.23
C VAL A 57 -0.58 14.23 -18.03
N LEU A 58 -1.75 13.62 -18.19
CA LEU A 58 -2.42 12.84 -17.15
C LEU A 58 -1.56 11.63 -16.72
N GLY A 59 -0.99 10.89 -17.69
CA GLY A 59 -0.09 9.77 -17.43
C GLY A 59 1.15 10.18 -16.62
N ARG A 60 1.78 11.32 -16.97
CA ARG A 60 2.93 11.86 -16.20
C ARG A 60 2.56 12.22 -14.76
N VAL A 61 1.39 12.79 -14.56
CA VAL A 61 0.89 13.08 -13.20
C VAL A 61 0.70 11.79 -12.42
N VAL A 62 0.02 10.78 -12.97
CA VAL A 62 -0.18 9.49 -12.30
C VAL A 62 1.16 8.81 -12.00
N LEU A 63 2.11 8.84 -12.94
CA LEU A 63 3.46 8.32 -12.74
C LEU A 63 4.17 8.99 -11.56
N ALA A 64 4.08 10.32 -11.46
CA ALA A 64 4.66 11.08 -10.35
C ALA A 64 3.98 10.75 -9.01
N LEU A 65 2.65 10.68 -8.97
CA LEU A 65 1.89 10.35 -7.77
C LEU A 65 2.24 8.96 -7.23
N VAL A 66 2.25 7.95 -8.10
CA VAL A 66 2.61 6.57 -7.72
C VAL A 66 4.07 6.48 -7.28
N SER A 67 4.99 7.17 -7.98
CA SER A 67 6.40 7.19 -7.61
C SER A 67 6.60 7.81 -6.22
N LEU A 68 5.96 8.94 -5.95
CA LEU A 68 6.02 9.61 -4.65
C LEU A 68 5.51 8.70 -3.52
N TRP A 69 4.33 8.11 -3.68
CA TRP A 69 3.74 7.24 -2.68
C TRP A 69 4.56 5.95 -2.49
N GLY A 70 4.90 5.25 -3.59
CA GLY A 70 5.53 3.94 -3.52
C GLY A 70 6.96 4.01 -2.99
N LEU A 71 7.76 5.02 -3.41
CA LEU A 71 9.10 5.24 -2.86
C LEU A 71 9.05 5.62 -1.37
N ARG A 72 8.13 6.55 -0.99
CA ARG A 72 7.93 6.90 0.42
C ARG A 72 7.64 5.65 1.27
N LEU A 73 6.68 4.82 0.82
CA LEU A 73 6.27 3.63 1.57
C LEU A 73 7.43 2.63 1.70
N SER A 74 8.11 2.33 0.61
CA SER A 74 9.23 1.37 0.61
C SER A 74 10.40 1.85 1.45
N ILE A 75 10.77 3.13 1.37
CA ILE A 75 11.82 3.72 2.20
C ILE A 75 11.43 3.65 3.68
N TYR A 76 10.21 4.06 4.02
CA TYR A 76 9.71 4.01 5.40
C TYR A 76 9.73 2.58 5.97
N LEU A 77 9.22 1.61 5.21
CA LEU A 77 9.19 0.22 5.64
C LEU A 77 10.60 -0.37 5.72
N GLY A 78 11.48 -0.02 4.79
CA GLY A 78 12.89 -0.41 4.80
C GLY A 78 13.59 0.08 6.06
N ILE A 79 13.50 1.37 6.40
CA ILE A 79 14.08 1.95 7.61
C ILE A 79 13.44 1.34 8.86
N ARG A 80 12.11 1.22 8.90
CA ARG A 80 11.38 0.68 10.05
C ARG A 80 11.77 -0.76 10.37
N ASN A 81 12.00 -1.58 9.33
CA ASN A 81 12.25 -3.01 9.46
C ASN A 81 13.75 -3.36 9.46
N HIS A 82 14.64 -2.39 9.21
CA HIS A 82 16.09 -2.62 9.22
C HIS A 82 16.54 -3.24 10.54
N GLY A 83 17.32 -4.30 10.46
CA GLY A 83 17.85 -5.02 11.62
C GLY A 83 16.82 -5.79 12.45
N LYS A 84 15.54 -5.86 12.03
CA LYS A 84 14.51 -6.63 12.73
C LYS A 84 14.40 -8.05 12.18
N PRO A 85 13.93 -8.99 13.02
CA PRO A 85 13.63 -10.35 12.58
C PRO A 85 12.45 -10.38 11.57
N GLU A 86 12.27 -11.54 10.95
CA GLU A 86 11.14 -11.80 10.05
C GLU A 86 9.78 -11.50 10.74
N ASP A 87 8.83 -10.91 9.99
CA ASP A 87 7.50 -10.60 10.50
C ASP A 87 6.80 -11.88 11.02
N PHE A 88 6.12 -11.74 12.15
CA PHE A 88 5.50 -12.86 12.85
C PHE A 88 4.51 -13.67 12.00
N ARG A 89 3.91 -13.09 10.97
CA ARG A 89 3.00 -13.77 10.02
C ARG A 89 3.75 -14.83 9.24
N TYR A 90 4.90 -14.49 8.71
CA TYR A 90 5.73 -15.39 7.90
C TYR A 90 6.43 -16.41 8.79
N VAL A 91 6.86 -16.04 10.00
CA VAL A 91 7.37 -16.98 11.00
C VAL A 91 6.32 -18.04 11.35
N ALA A 92 5.06 -17.63 11.55
CA ALA A 92 3.95 -18.56 11.82
C ALA A 92 3.69 -19.49 10.62
N MET A 93 3.70 -18.95 9.40
CA MET A 93 3.56 -19.78 8.17
C MET A 93 4.72 -20.76 8.01
N ARG A 94 5.96 -20.31 8.24
CA ARG A 94 7.16 -21.16 8.19
C ARG A 94 7.09 -22.31 9.21
N LYS A 95 6.63 -22.01 10.43
CA LYS A 95 6.42 -23.03 11.45
C LYS A 95 5.34 -24.04 11.05
N HIS A 96 4.27 -23.58 10.41
CA HIS A 96 3.13 -24.43 10.00
C HIS A 96 3.50 -25.36 8.82
N TYR A 97 4.18 -24.83 7.80
CA TYR A 97 4.48 -25.58 6.57
C TYR A 97 5.85 -26.27 6.58
N GLY A 98 6.71 -25.99 7.56
CA GLY A 98 8.03 -26.60 7.72
C GLY A 98 8.89 -26.46 6.46
N SER A 99 9.51 -27.55 6.01
CA SER A 99 10.37 -27.61 4.81
C SER A 99 9.66 -27.26 3.50
N LYS A 100 8.32 -27.32 3.46
CA LYS A 100 7.52 -26.94 2.28
C LYS A 100 7.29 -25.44 2.14
N PHE A 101 7.61 -24.66 3.19
CA PHE A 101 7.35 -23.20 3.20
C PHE A 101 7.96 -22.45 2.01
N PRO A 102 9.19 -22.72 1.54
CA PRO A 102 9.74 -22.02 0.38
C PRO A 102 8.81 -22.12 -0.84
N ILE A 103 8.37 -23.31 -1.19
CA ILE A 103 7.48 -23.54 -2.35
C ILE A 103 6.10 -22.91 -2.10
N ILE A 104 5.52 -23.15 -0.93
CA ILE A 104 4.19 -22.61 -0.59
C ILE A 104 4.19 -21.08 -0.58
N SER A 105 5.26 -20.45 -0.08
CA SER A 105 5.38 -19.00 -0.04
C SER A 105 5.41 -18.37 -1.44
N LEU A 106 5.97 -19.04 -2.44
CA LEU A 106 5.93 -18.56 -3.83
C LEU A 106 4.48 -18.25 -4.25
N PHE A 107 3.56 -19.17 -3.99
CA PHE A 107 2.16 -19.02 -4.41
C PHE A 107 1.34 -18.16 -3.44
N THR A 108 1.47 -18.40 -2.14
CA THR A 108 0.59 -17.80 -1.12
C THR A 108 1.04 -16.44 -0.62
N VAL A 109 2.29 -16.05 -0.88
CA VAL A 109 2.86 -14.76 -0.50
C VAL A 109 3.21 -13.94 -1.75
N PHE A 110 4.14 -14.43 -2.57
CA PHE A 110 4.72 -13.62 -3.66
C PHE A 110 3.77 -13.51 -4.85
N LEU A 111 3.34 -14.61 -5.46
CA LEU A 111 2.43 -14.57 -6.62
C LEU A 111 1.05 -14.04 -6.26
N LEU A 112 0.53 -14.34 -5.06
CA LEU A 112 -0.73 -13.76 -4.59
C LEU A 112 -0.63 -12.24 -4.47
N GLN A 113 0.45 -11.72 -3.88
CA GLN A 113 0.67 -10.28 -3.82
C GLN A 113 0.89 -9.67 -5.21
N GLY A 114 1.56 -10.37 -6.12
CA GLY A 114 1.68 -9.97 -7.51
C GLY A 114 0.32 -9.85 -8.21
N ALA A 115 -0.57 -10.82 -8.01
CA ALA A 115 -1.92 -10.80 -8.57
C ALA A 115 -2.75 -9.61 -8.00
N ILE A 116 -2.63 -9.34 -6.70
CA ILE A 116 -3.28 -8.18 -6.07
C ILE A 116 -2.68 -6.88 -6.65
N MET A 117 -1.37 -6.79 -6.77
CA MET A 117 -0.66 -5.64 -7.34
C MET A 117 -1.12 -5.36 -8.77
N MET A 118 -1.29 -6.40 -9.60
CA MET A 118 -1.79 -6.28 -10.98
C MET A 118 -3.14 -5.57 -11.04
N ILE A 119 -4.09 -5.95 -10.16
CA ILE A 119 -5.43 -5.37 -10.13
C ILE A 119 -5.41 -3.97 -9.50
N VAL A 120 -4.68 -3.79 -8.40
CA VAL A 120 -4.59 -2.49 -7.72
C VAL A 120 -3.93 -1.45 -8.61
N SER A 121 -2.96 -1.82 -9.45
CA SER A 121 -2.28 -0.91 -10.37
C SER A 121 -3.07 -0.57 -11.64
N LEU A 122 -4.29 -1.10 -11.85
CA LEU A 122 -5.11 -0.80 -13.03
C LEU A 122 -5.26 0.71 -13.34
N PRO A 123 -5.55 1.61 -12.38
CA PRO A 123 -5.67 3.03 -12.69
C PRO A 123 -4.35 3.61 -13.25
N VAL A 124 -3.23 3.10 -12.79
CA VAL A 124 -1.89 3.53 -13.25
C VAL A 124 -1.66 3.06 -14.69
N GLN A 125 -1.90 1.78 -14.97
CA GLN A 125 -1.71 1.17 -16.27
C GLN A 125 -2.61 1.81 -17.33
N ILE A 126 -3.88 2.07 -17.00
CA ILE A 126 -4.84 2.71 -17.89
C ILE A 126 -4.43 4.15 -18.19
N ALA A 127 -4.06 4.93 -17.17
CA ALA A 127 -3.63 6.32 -17.35
C ALA A 127 -2.36 6.44 -18.22
N LEU A 128 -1.44 5.47 -18.11
CA LEU A 128 -0.19 5.45 -18.88
C LEU A 128 -0.36 4.88 -20.30
N SER A 129 -1.42 4.12 -20.55
CA SER A 129 -1.71 3.60 -21.90
C SER A 129 -2.47 4.61 -22.79
N ASP A 130 -2.93 5.73 -22.26
CA ASP A 130 -3.68 6.75 -23.00
C ASP A 130 -2.77 7.95 -23.36
N ALA A 131 -2.50 8.12 -24.64
CA ALA A 131 -1.55 9.13 -25.14
C ALA A 131 -2.16 10.55 -25.25
N SER A 132 -3.49 10.67 -25.27
CA SER A 132 -4.17 11.91 -25.71
C SER A 132 -4.83 12.72 -24.57
N THR A 133 -4.68 12.31 -23.31
CA THR A 133 -5.43 12.89 -22.20
C THR A 133 -4.76 14.08 -21.52
N SER A 134 -5.56 15.10 -21.25
CA SER A 134 -5.21 16.27 -20.43
C SER A 134 -5.87 16.20 -19.05
N LEU A 135 -5.42 17.05 -18.14
CA LEU A 135 -6.05 17.15 -16.80
C LEU A 135 -7.41 17.87 -16.90
N SER A 136 -8.39 17.34 -16.20
CA SER A 136 -9.72 17.92 -16.01
C SER A 136 -9.90 18.39 -14.56
N ILE A 137 -11.01 19.08 -14.28
CA ILE A 137 -11.36 19.47 -12.90
C ILE A 137 -11.47 18.24 -11.97
N VAL A 138 -11.91 17.08 -12.50
CA VAL A 138 -11.96 15.82 -11.77
C VAL A 138 -10.55 15.33 -11.43
N SER A 139 -9.58 15.49 -12.34
CA SER A 139 -8.19 15.15 -12.10
C SER A 139 -7.60 15.97 -10.95
N TYR A 140 -7.88 17.27 -10.89
CA TYR A 140 -7.44 18.11 -9.78
C TYR A 140 -8.06 17.71 -8.43
N ALA A 141 -9.33 17.30 -8.42
CA ALA A 141 -9.97 16.75 -7.22
C ALA A 141 -9.26 15.45 -6.76
N GLY A 142 -8.89 14.58 -7.70
CA GLY A 142 -8.11 13.36 -7.42
C GLY A 142 -6.73 13.69 -6.84
N ILE A 143 -6.02 14.68 -7.39
CA ILE A 143 -4.73 15.14 -6.87
C ILE A 143 -4.89 15.69 -5.44
N GLY A 144 -5.94 16.47 -5.17
CA GLY A 144 -6.24 16.96 -3.83
C GLY A 144 -6.49 15.84 -2.82
N LEU A 145 -7.24 14.81 -3.21
CA LEU A 145 -7.47 13.63 -2.38
C LEU A 145 -6.18 12.82 -2.14
N PHE A 146 -5.34 12.68 -3.16
CA PHE A 146 -4.01 12.08 -3.03
C PHE A 146 -3.15 12.85 -2.03
N ALA A 147 -3.09 14.17 -2.12
CA ALA A 147 -2.32 15.01 -1.21
C ALA A 147 -2.79 14.85 0.25
N LEU A 148 -4.11 14.80 0.47
CA LEU A 148 -4.69 14.48 1.78
C LEU A 148 -4.23 13.10 2.26
N GLY A 149 -4.21 12.10 1.37
CA GLY A 149 -3.76 10.74 1.66
C GLY A 149 -2.31 10.71 2.12
N ILE A 150 -1.39 11.28 1.35
CA ILE A 150 0.04 11.37 1.67
C ILE A 150 0.27 12.08 3.01
N PHE A 151 -0.49 13.15 3.30
CA PHE A 151 -0.43 13.83 4.59
C PHE A 151 -0.78 12.88 5.74
N PHE A 152 -1.90 12.17 5.66
CA PHE A 152 -2.31 11.24 6.72
C PHE A 152 -1.32 10.09 6.90
N GLU A 153 -0.77 9.53 5.80
CA GLU A 153 0.24 8.49 5.87
C GLU A 153 1.54 9.00 6.48
N ALA A 154 2.11 10.07 5.93
CA ALA A 154 3.43 10.55 6.35
C ALA A 154 3.41 11.05 7.80
N VAL A 155 2.40 11.85 8.17
CA VAL A 155 2.28 12.38 9.53
C VAL A 155 1.90 11.27 10.51
N GLY A 156 0.98 10.37 10.15
CA GLY A 156 0.58 9.25 11.00
C GLY A 156 1.75 8.30 11.30
N ASP A 157 2.52 7.95 10.27
CA ASP A 157 3.71 7.10 10.40
C ASP A 157 4.80 7.80 11.22
N TRP A 158 5.04 9.09 10.99
CA TRP A 158 6.02 9.88 11.76
C TRP A 158 5.62 9.96 13.24
N GLN A 159 4.36 10.30 13.54
CA GLN A 159 3.86 10.36 14.91
C GLN A 159 4.04 9.02 15.64
N LEU A 160 3.69 7.91 14.98
CA LEU A 160 3.86 6.58 15.57
C LEU A 160 5.34 6.22 15.76
N ALA A 161 6.21 6.60 14.83
CA ALA A 161 7.65 6.37 14.95
C ALA A 161 8.24 7.14 16.12
N GLN A 162 7.88 8.42 16.31
CA GLN A 162 8.32 9.24 17.44
C GLN A 162 7.80 8.68 18.78
N PHE A 163 6.52 8.28 18.82
CA PHE A 163 5.94 7.66 20.00
C PHE A 163 6.70 6.40 20.43
N LYS A 164 7.05 5.54 19.47
CA LYS A 164 7.80 4.30 19.75
C LYS A 164 9.27 4.51 20.11
N ARG A 165 9.86 5.64 19.74
CA ARG A 165 11.25 5.99 20.11
C ARG A 165 11.39 6.32 21.60
N ASN A 166 10.35 6.80 22.25
CA ASN A 166 10.38 7.10 23.67
C ASN A 166 10.17 5.81 24.49
N PRO A 167 11.17 5.36 25.28
CA PRO A 167 11.06 4.16 26.12
C PRO A 167 9.90 4.21 27.13
N GLN A 168 9.53 5.40 27.60
CA GLN A 168 8.41 5.59 28.54
C GLN A 168 7.08 5.19 27.94
N ASN A 169 6.94 5.16 26.62
CA ASN A 169 5.74 4.73 25.92
C ASN A 169 5.69 3.21 25.68
N ALA A 170 6.68 2.45 26.20
CA ALA A 170 6.68 1.01 26.04
C ALA A 170 5.41 0.39 26.65
N GLY A 171 4.69 -0.42 25.87
CA GLY A 171 3.43 -1.01 26.32
C GLY A 171 2.19 -0.11 26.17
N GLN A 172 2.35 1.20 25.97
CA GLN A 172 1.24 2.14 25.84
C GLN A 172 0.61 2.14 24.44
N VAL A 173 -0.58 2.75 24.33
CA VAL A 173 -1.33 2.94 23.08
C VAL A 173 -1.15 4.38 22.60
N MET A 174 -0.79 4.58 21.34
CA MET A 174 -0.72 5.90 20.70
C MET A 174 -2.14 6.47 20.52
N GLN A 175 -2.44 7.63 21.15
CA GLN A 175 -3.77 8.26 21.18
C GLN A 175 -3.75 9.78 20.92
N THR A 176 -2.62 10.32 20.45
CA THR A 176 -2.43 11.75 20.24
C THR A 176 -2.28 12.08 18.75
N GLY A 177 -2.36 13.36 18.38
CA GLY A 177 -2.26 13.78 16.98
C GLY A 177 -3.35 13.17 16.11
N LEU A 178 -3.01 12.66 14.92
CA LEU A 178 -3.96 12.01 14.01
C LEU A 178 -4.58 10.75 14.63
N TRP A 179 -3.85 10.05 15.49
CA TRP A 179 -4.30 8.85 16.21
C TRP A 179 -5.42 9.12 17.22
N LYS A 180 -5.68 10.38 17.56
CA LYS A 180 -6.84 10.79 18.35
C LYS A 180 -8.15 10.66 17.56
N TYR A 181 -8.09 10.88 16.25
CA TYR A 181 -9.28 10.97 15.39
C TYR A 181 -9.60 9.66 14.67
N THR A 182 -8.60 8.85 14.41
CA THR A 182 -8.74 7.51 13.84
C THR A 182 -7.66 6.58 14.37
N ARG A 183 -7.98 5.31 14.54
CA ARG A 183 -7.03 4.29 15.00
C ARG A 183 -6.05 3.84 13.91
N HIS A 184 -6.32 4.20 12.66
CA HIS A 184 -5.53 3.81 11.49
C HIS A 184 -5.35 4.98 10.51
N PRO A 185 -4.70 6.11 10.94
CA PRO A 185 -4.54 7.28 10.08
C PRO A 185 -3.76 6.97 8.79
N ASN A 186 -2.75 6.11 8.85
CA ASN A 186 -1.97 5.68 7.71
C ASN A 186 -2.79 4.85 6.71
N TYR A 187 -3.68 3.97 7.16
CA TYR A 187 -4.57 3.22 6.24
C TYR A 187 -5.66 4.08 5.63
N PHE A 188 -6.18 5.05 6.39
CA PHE A 188 -7.07 6.06 5.82
C PHE A 188 -6.36 6.86 4.74
N GLY A 189 -5.11 7.24 5.00
CA GLY A 189 -4.27 7.93 4.04
C GLY A 189 -4.04 7.10 2.77
N ASP A 190 -3.66 5.84 2.91
CA ASP A 190 -3.44 4.91 1.79
C ASP A 190 -4.71 4.72 0.93
N THR A 191 -5.87 4.63 1.57
CA THR A 191 -7.16 4.65 0.85
C THR A 191 -7.35 5.95 0.06
N CYS A 192 -7.10 7.11 0.67
CA CYS A 192 -7.21 8.40 -0.04
C CYS A 192 -6.22 8.50 -1.21
N VAL A 193 -5.00 7.97 -1.07
CA VAL A 193 -4.00 7.90 -2.13
C VAL A 193 -4.54 7.12 -3.33
N TRP A 194 -5.00 5.90 -3.12
CA TRP A 194 -5.46 5.03 -4.21
C TRP A 194 -6.77 5.50 -4.84
N TRP A 195 -7.69 6.06 -4.06
CA TRP A 195 -8.86 6.74 -4.62
C TRP A 195 -8.47 8.00 -5.39
N GLY A 196 -7.50 8.77 -4.90
CA GLY A 196 -6.97 9.93 -5.60
C GLY A 196 -6.40 9.56 -6.96
N ILE A 197 -5.54 8.53 -7.03
CA ILE A 197 -4.98 8.01 -8.29
C ILE A 197 -6.11 7.50 -9.21
N GLY A 198 -7.08 6.74 -8.68
CA GLY A 198 -8.21 6.23 -9.45
C GLY A 198 -9.07 7.35 -10.05
N ILE A 199 -9.33 8.41 -9.28
CA ILE A 199 -10.09 9.59 -9.74
C ILE A 199 -9.30 10.37 -10.82
N VAL A 200 -7.98 10.53 -10.68
CA VAL A 200 -7.16 11.12 -11.74
C VAL A 200 -7.28 10.29 -13.02
N ALA A 201 -7.19 8.97 -12.91
CA ALA A 201 -7.26 8.05 -14.04
C ALA A 201 -8.61 8.07 -14.78
N LEU A 202 -9.69 8.59 -14.18
CA LEU A 202 -10.99 8.77 -14.86
C LEU A 202 -10.91 9.68 -16.09
N GLY A 203 -9.87 10.51 -16.20
CA GLY A 203 -9.62 11.31 -17.39
C GLY A 203 -9.18 10.47 -18.60
N ALA A 204 -8.67 9.26 -18.40
CA ALA A 204 -8.26 8.36 -19.47
C ALA A 204 -9.45 7.56 -20.05
N SER A 205 -9.31 7.11 -21.31
CA SER A 205 -10.23 6.16 -21.92
C SER A 205 -10.29 4.90 -21.05
N PHE A 206 -11.51 4.44 -20.74
CA PHE A 206 -11.75 3.32 -19.81
C PHE A 206 -11.24 3.55 -18.38
N GLY A 207 -10.96 4.80 -17.97
CA GLY A 207 -10.44 5.15 -16.64
C GLY A 207 -11.29 4.63 -15.48
N TRP A 208 -12.63 4.48 -15.68
CA TRP A 208 -13.55 3.90 -14.69
C TRP A 208 -13.17 2.47 -14.27
N ILE A 209 -12.53 1.68 -15.16
CA ILE A 209 -12.03 0.34 -14.83
C ILE A 209 -10.93 0.44 -13.74
N GLY A 210 -10.17 1.51 -13.74
CA GLY A 210 -9.15 1.77 -12.72
C GLY A 210 -9.71 1.84 -11.30
N LEU A 211 -10.99 2.24 -11.12
CA LEU A 211 -11.62 2.28 -9.81
C LEU A 211 -11.71 0.91 -9.13
N PHE A 212 -11.72 -0.19 -9.89
CA PHE A 212 -11.64 -1.54 -9.31
C PHE A 212 -10.35 -1.75 -8.53
N GLY A 213 -9.23 -1.19 -8.98
CA GLY A 213 -7.96 -1.21 -8.24
C GLY A 213 -8.08 -0.48 -6.90
N SER A 214 -8.63 0.74 -6.92
CA SER A 214 -8.87 1.54 -5.71
C SER A 214 -9.83 0.85 -4.74
N LEU A 215 -10.91 0.26 -5.25
CA LEU A 215 -11.87 -0.52 -4.46
C LEU A 215 -11.22 -1.75 -3.82
N LEU A 216 -10.40 -2.49 -4.58
CA LEU A 216 -9.71 -3.67 -4.07
C LEU A 216 -8.73 -3.31 -2.96
N MET A 217 -7.94 -2.24 -3.14
CA MET A 217 -7.02 -1.75 -2.10
C MET A 217 -7.80 -1.39 -0.84
N ASN A 218 -8.86 -0.59 -0.97
CA ASN A 218 -9.71 -0.23 0.17
C ASN A 218 -10.32 -1.46 0.85
N PHE A 219 -10.79 -2.45 0.09
CA PHE A 219 -11.34 -3.70 0.65
C PHE A 219 -10.31 -4.45 1.48
N PHE A 220 -9.08 -4.63 0.98
CA PHE A 220 -8.01 -5.29 1.73
C PHE A 220 -7.65 -4.54 2.99
N LEU A 221 -7.51 -3.21 2.94
CA LEU A 221 -7.16 -2.40 4.11
C LEU A 221 -8.23 -2.45 5.19
N VAL A 222 -9.49 -2.35 4.82
CA VAL A 222 -10.60 -2.22 5.78
C VAL A 222 -11.12 -3.57 6.27
N ARG A 223 -11.12 -4.62 5.43
CA ARG A 223 -11.81 -5.87 5.71
C ARG A 223 -10.91 -7.10 5.87
N VAL A 224 -9.71 -7.10 5.31
CA VAL A 224 -8.89 -8.33 5.24
C VAL A 224 -7.59 -8.20 6.04
N SER A 225 -6.62 -7.47 5.52
CA SER A 225 -5.24 -7.49 6.02
C SER A 225 -4.86 -6.27 6.87
N GLY A 226 -5.56 -5.16 6.74
CA GLY A 226 -5.24 -3.92 7.44
C GLY A 226 -5.82 -3.86 8.85
N VAL A 227 -6.94 -3.16 8.99
CA VAL A 227 -7.61 -2.88 10.28
C VAL A 227 -7.89 -4.14 11.09
N PRO A 228 -8.54 -5.22 10.56
CA PRO A 228 -8.94 -6.34 11.39
C PRO A 228 -7.76 -7.10 11.99
N MET A 229 -6.69 -7.28 11.21
CA MET A 229 -5.50 -8.02 11.65
C MET A 229 -4.77 -7.27 12.78
N LEU A 230 -4.59 -5.95 12.63
CA LEU A 230 -3.94 -5.13 13.65
C LEU A 230 -4.75 -5.04 14.93
N GLU A 231 -6.06 -4.81 14.86
CA GLU A 231 -6.90 -4.66 16.03
C GLU A 231 -6.98 -5.94 16.86
N ARG A 232 -7.07 -7.11 16.23
CA ARG A 232 -7.00 -8.40 16.92
C ARG A 232 -5.68 -8.59 17.69
N SER A 233 -4.58 -8.16 17.12
CA SER A 233 -3.27 -8.23 17.77
C SER A 233 -3.12 -7.22 18.89
N MET A 234 -3.61 -6.00 18.70
CA MET A 234 -3.46 -4.90 19.67
C MET A 234 -4.29 -5.11 20.92
N SER A 235 -5.56 -5.54 20.81
CA SER A 235 -6.41 -5.86 21.97
C SER A 235 -5.80 -6.93 22.89
N LYS A 236 -5.02 -7.88 22.31
CA LYS A 236 -4.34 -8.92 23.09
C LYS A 236 -3.03 -8.45 23.76
N ARG A 237 -2.37 -7.44 23.19
CA ARG A 237 -0.99 -7.07 23.57
C ARG A 237 -0.88 -5.75 24.33
N ARG A 238 -1.92 -4.90 24.31
CA ARG A 238 -1.87 -3.53 24.83
C ARG A 238 -2.99 -3.25 25.82
N PRO A 239 -2.69 -3.14 27.12
CA PRO A 239 -3.67 -2.65 28.11
C PRO A 239 -4.21 -1.28 27.68
N GLY A 240 -5.51 -1.05 27.88
CA GLY A 240 -6.18 0.20 27.51
C GLY A 240 -6.56 0.34 26.01
N TYR A 241 -6.20 -0.64 25.15
CA TYR A 241 -6.57 -0.56 23.74
C TYR A 241 -8.08 -0.65 23.51
N ASP A 242 -8.81 -1.44 24.32
CA ASP A 242 -10.26 -1.59 24.20
C ASP A 242 -11.00 -0.30 24.59
N GLU A 243 -10.47 0.49 25.53
CA GLU A 243 -11.00 1.82 25.83
C GLU A 243 -10.77 2.80 24.68
N TYR A 244 -9.55 2.84 24.13
CA TYR A 244 -9.22 3.63 22.95
C TYR A 244 -10.14 3.26 21.77
N LYS A 245 -10.43 1.98 21.58
CA LYS A 245 -11.34 1.45 20.57
C LYS A 245 -12.79 1.94 20.73
N ARG A 246 -13.27 2.09 21.96
CA ARG A 246 -14.61 2.64 22.23
C ARG A 246 -14.73 4.11 21.87
N ARG A 247 -13.67 4.90 22.12
CA ARG A 247 -13.67 6.35 21.97
C ARG A 247 -13.29 6.84 20.58
N THR A 248 -12.47 6.10 19.86
CA THR A 248 -11.85 6.55 18.60
C THR A 248 -12.37 5.75 17.42
N SER A 249 -12.68 6.46 16.32
CA SER A 249 -13.10 5.85 15.06
C SER A 249 -12.09 4.80 14.57
N SER A 250 -12.57 3.72 13.96
CA SER A 250 -11.68 2.70 13.43
C SER A 250 -10.94 3.15 12.17
N PHE A 251 -11.57 3.95 11.30
CA PHE A 251 -11.04 4.23 9.98
C PHE A 251 -11.19 5.70 9.57
N VAL A 252 -12.40 6.16 9.29
CA VAL A 252 -12.62 7.56 8.91
C VAL A 252 -12.36 8.47 10.12
N PRO A 253 -11.50 9.51 9.99
CA PRO A 253 -11.22 10.44 11.08
C PRO A 253 -12.50 11.12 11.58
N ARG A 254 -12.74 11.07 12.89
CA ARG A 254 -13.88 11.69 13.57
C ARG A 254 -13.44 12.19 14.95
N PRO A 255 -14.06 13.23 15.49
CA PRO A 255 -13.85 13.62 16.90
C PRO A 255 -14.08 12.41 17.81
N PRO A 256 -13.25 12.25 18.86
CA PRO A 256 -13.43 11.17 19.83
C PRO A 256 -14.80 11.27 20.52
N LYS A 257 -15.38 10.13 20.82
CA LYS A 257 -16.58 10.08 21.67
C LYS A 257 -16.20 10.48 23.10
N LYS A 258 -17.09 11.18 23.75
CA LYS A 258 -16.99 11.48 25.18
C LYS A 258 -17.16 10.24 26.04
#